data_1c0bb3ae51b443b356e40b7fb17f0966
#
_entry.id   1c0bb3ae51b443b356e40b7fb17f0966
#
_cell.length_a   1.000
_cell.length_b   1.000
_cell.length_c   1.000
_cell.angle_alpha   90.00
_cell.angle_beta   90.00
_cell.angle_gamma   90.00
#
_symmetry.space_group_name_H-M   'P 1'
#
loop_
_entity.id
_entity.type
_entity.pdbx_description
1 polymer ?
#
loop_
_entity_poly.entity_id
_entity_poly.type
_entity_poly.pdbx_seq_one_letter_code
_entity_poly.pdbx_strand_id
1 'polypeptide(L)'
;MTPNKEDYLKCIYEIGTEMQKITNKEIAARMQVSPPAVTEMIKRMKSENLILKDKENGYLLTDIGLKLVSELYRKHRLIEVFLVHHLDYTSDQIHEEAEVLEHTVSDLFVERLDKLLGFPQTCPHGGTIPAKGELLVEINNLPLADTKEAGTYLLTRVHDSFDLLKYLEKHEIYIGDQVQVKQFDNFSNTFTLANKGEDLQVSIDIAKQLYVEKIN
;
A
#
# COMPACT_ATOMS: atom_id res chain seq x y z
N MET A 1 18.05 -4.07 11.44
CA MET A 1 17.53 -2.69 11.30
C MET A 1 16.64 -2.40 12.50
N THR A 2 16.50 -1.17 12.98
CA THR A 2 15.53 -0.84 14.04
C THR A 2 14.16 -0.62 13.40
N PRO A 3 13.03 -0.98 14.06
CA PRO A 3 11.68 -0.78 13.51
C PRO A 3 11.46 0.64 12.95
N ASN A 4 11.83 1.64 13.72
CA ASN A 4 11.70 3.04 13.29
C ASN A 4 12.37 3.36 11.94
N LYS A 5 13.51 2.74 11.58
CA LYS A 5 14.16 2.93 10.28
C LYS A 5 13.40 2.24 9.14
N GLU A 6 12.82 1.09 9.40
CA GLU A 6 11.99 0.35 8.44
C GLU A 6 10.75 1.18 8.09
N ASP A 7 10.10 1.78 9.08
CA ASP A 7 8.94 2.67 8.90
C ASP A 7 9.29 3.88 8.02
N TYR A 8 10.47 4.49 8.23
CA TYR A 8 10.92 5.59 7.39
C TYR A 8 11.17 5.16 5.94
N LEU A 9 11.73 3.98 5.70
CA LEU A 9 11.95 3.47 4.36
C LEU A 9 10.62 3.17 3.66
N LYS A 10 9.66 2.56 4.37
CA LYS A 10 8.30 2.30 3.90
C LYS A 10 7.60 3.61 3.55
N CYS A 11 7.64 4.60 4.45
CA CYS A 11 7.08 5.93 4.23
C CYS A 11 7.67 6.63 2.99
N ILE A 12 9.00 6.58 2.80
CA ILE A 12 9.67 7.17 1.62
C ILE A 12 9.23 6.47 0.34
N TYR A 13 9.09 5.14 0.36
CA TYR A 13 8.59 4.37 -0.77
C TYR A 13 7.16 4.79 -1.14
N GLU A 14 6.26 4.82 -0.17
CA GLU A 14 4.85 5.19 -0.37
C GLU A 14 4.69 6.62 -0.90
N ILE A 15 5.38 7.60 -0.30
CA ILE A 15 5.37 8.97 -0.82
C ILE A 15 5.84 8.99 -2.27
N GLY A 16 6.88 8.20 -2.60
CA GLY A 16 7.43 8.12 -3.96
C GLY A 16 6.47 7.53 -5.01
N THR A 17 5.50 6.72 -4.59
CA THR A 17 4.45 6.21 -5.48
C THR A 17 3.32 7.21 -5.71
N GLU A 18 3.12 8.15 -4.79
CA GLU A 18 2.00 9.10 -4.81
C GLU A 18 2.40 10.50 -5.29
N MET A 19 3.63 10.91 -5.06
CA MET A 19 4.10 12.29 -5.24
C MET A 19 5.37 12.39 -6.09
N GLN A 20 5.51 13.50 -6.81
CA GLN A 20 6.70 13.76 -7.62
C GLN A 20 7.95 14.10 -6.80
N LYS A 21 7.80 14.58 -5.56
CA LYS A 21 8.95 15.01 -4.75
C LYS A 21 8.81 14.65 -3.28
N ILE A 22 9.79 13.93 -2.77
CA ILE A 22 9.84 13.49 -1.38
C ILE A 22 10.67 14.48 -0.55
N THR A 23 10.05 15.14 0.41
CA THR A 23 10.70 16.15 1.27
C THR A 23 10.64 15.80 2.74
N ASN A 24 11.50 16.45 3.57
CA ASN A 24 11.42 16.29 5.02
C ASN A 24 10.04 16.65 5.58
N LYS A 25 9.34 17.61 4.94
CA LYS A 25 8.04 18.06 5.39
C LYS A 25 6.98 16.96 5.19
N GLU A 26 6.96 16.34 4.02
CA GLU A 26 6.03 15.22 3.73
C GLU A 26 6.30 14.04 4.66
N ILE A 27 7.58 13.64 4.82
CA ILE A 27 7.95 12.56 5.73
C ILE A 27 7.52 12.88 7.17
N ALA A 28 7.79 14.11 7.65
CA ALA A 28 7.41 14.52 9.01
C ALA A 28 5.89 14.49 9.22
N ALA A 29 5.14 14.94 8.24
CA ALA A 29 3.67 14.96 8.30
C ALA A 29 3.10 13.53 8.31
N ARG A 30 3.59 12.65 7.42
CA ARG A 30 3.08 11.27 7.30
C ARG A 30 3.43 10.41 8.51
N MET A 31 4.64 10.52 9.01
CA MET A 31 5.10 9.79 10.20
C MET A 31 4.72 10.44 11.53
N GLN A 32 4.09 11.61 11.50
CA GLN A 32 3.71 12.38 12.70
C GLN A 32 4.89 12.64 13.67
N VAL A 33 6.06 12.93 13.11
CA VAL A 33 7.29 13.21 13.88
C VAL A 33 7.79 14.63 13.64
N SER A 34 8.71 15.10 14.49
CA SER A 34 9.30 16.44 14.34
C SER A 34 10.26 16.52 13.13
N PRO A 35 10.34 17.66 12.43
CA PRO A 35 11.28 17.85 11.33
C PRO A 35 12.76 17.62 11.69
N PRO A 36 13.25 17.96 12.90
CA PRO A 36 14.59 17.58 13.33
C PRO A 36 14.82 16.07 13.39
N ALA A 37 13.84 15.28 13.88
CA ALA A 37 13.93 13.81 13.92
C ALA A 37 14.05 13.23 12.49
N VAL A 38 13.27 13.74 11.54
CA VAL A 38 13.39 13.37 10.12
C VAL A 38 14.79 13.68 9.61
N THR A 39 15.31 14.88 9.88
CA THR A 39 16.63 15.30 9.39
C THR A 39 17.74 14.38 9.89
N GLU A 40 17.68 13.96 11.14
CA GLU A 40 18.66 13.05 11.73
C GLU A 40 18.56 11.65 11.11
N MET A 41 17.34 11.11 10.99
CA MET A 41 17.12 9.79 10.37
C MET A 41 17.55 9.78 8.90
N ILE A 42 17.20 10.79 8.12
CA ILE A 42 17.66 10.95 6.73
C ILE A 42 19.19 10.96 6.63
N LYS A 43 19.88 11.70 7.54
CA LYS A 43 21.33 11.72 7.58
C LYS A 43 21.91 10.31 7.83
N ARG A 44 21.33 9.59 8.77
CA ARG A 44 21.71 8.21 9.09
C ARG A 44 21.47 7.25 7.92
N MET A 45 20.28 7.26 7.32
CA MET A 45 19.97 6.39 6.18
C MET A 45 20.84 6.69 4.96
N LYS A 46 21.21 7.96 4.73
CA LYS A 46 22.19 8.34 3.70
C LYS A 46 23.58 7.76 3.98
N SER A 47 24.05 7.82 5.22
CA SER A 47 25.37 7.25 5.59
C SER A 47 25.40 5.73 5.46
N GLU A 48 24.26 5.07 5.55
CA GLU A 48 24.08 3.64 5.34
C GLU A 48 23.78 3.25 3.87
N ASN A 49 23.80 4.24 2.96
CA ASN A 49 23.49 4.06 1.54
C ASN A 49 22.12 3.45 1.25
N LEU A 50 21.12 3.75 2.08
CA LEU A 50 19.73 3.30 1.90
C LEU A 50 18.92 4.27 1.04
N ILE A 51 19.26 5.54 1.10
CA ILE A 51 18.62 6.61 0.33
C ILE A 51 19.68 7.55 -0.25
N LEU A 52 19.32 8.21 -1.33
CA LEU A 52 20.09 9.29 -1.93
C LEU A 52 19.24 10.57 -2.00
N LYS A 53 19.91 11.72 -2.20
CA LYS A 53 19.23 12.98 -2.42
C LYS A 53 19.33 13.36 -3.89
N ASP A 54 18.19 13.49 -4.52
CA ASP A 54 18.02 13.99 -5.87
C ASP A 54 17.56 15.46 -5.85
N LYS A 55 17.92 16.24 -6.87
CA LYS A 55 17.57 17.67 -6.94
C LYS A 55 16.10 17.89 -7.28
N GLU A 56 15.55 17.06 -8.13
CA GLU A 56 14.18 17.17 -8.65
C GLU A 56 13.20 16.39 -7.76
N ASN A 57 13.53 15.13 -7.48
CA ASN A 57 12.63 14.20 -6.81
C ASN A 57 12.77 14.16 -5.27
N GLY A 58 13.77 14.85 -4.70
CA GLY A 58 14.00 14.89 -3.26
C GLY A 58 14.77 13.68 -2.74
N TYR A 59 14.17 12.84 -1.92
CA TYR A 59 14.80 11.61 -1.43
C TYR A 59 14.35 10.40 -2.23
N LEU A 60 15.30 9.60 -2.69
CA LEU A 60 15.03 8.36 -3.42
C LEU A 60 15.67 7.18 -2.67
N LEU A 61 15.01 6.04 -2.70
CA LEU A 61 15.59 4.79 -2.23
C LEU A 61 16.69 4.32 -3.19
N THR A 62 17.78 3.80 -2.64
CA THR A 62 18.77 3.07 -3.43
C THR A 62 18.30 1.63 -3.69
N ASP A 63 19.02 0.86 -4.49
CA ASP A 63 18.73 -0.57 -4.69
C ASP A 63 18.72 -1.34 -3.36
N ILE A 64 19.61 -0.95 -2.41
CA ILE A 64 19.64 -1.55 -1.07
C ILE A 64 18.37 -1.15 -0.31
N GLY A 65 18.00 0.13 -0.36
CA GLY A 65 16.76 0.60 0.28
C GLY A 65 15.52 -0.07 -0.30
N LEU A 66 15.43 -0.20 -1.62
CA LEU A 66 14.32 -0.87 -2.30
C LEU A 66 14.19 -2.35 -1.91
N LYS A 67 15.32 -3.07 -1.81
CA LYS A 67 15.31 -4.47 -1.34
C LYS A 67 14.79 -4.60 0.09
N LEU A 68 15.22 -3.70 0.98
CA LEU A 68 14.74 -3.73 2.38
C LEU A 68 13.24 -3.43 2.47
N VAL A 69 12.75 -2.47 1.71
CA VAL A 69 11.30 -2.19 1.61
C VAL A 69 10.55 -3.40 1.07
N SER A 70 11.08 -4.04 0.03
CA SER A 70 10.44 -5.22 -0.57
C SER A 70 10.33 -6.38 0.42
N GLU A 71 11.38 -6.64 1.22
CA GLU A 71 11.34 -7.65 2.27
C GLU A 71 10.38 -7.28 3.41
N LEU A 72 10.26 -6.01 3.75
CA LEU A 72 9.31 -5.54 4.75
C LEU A 72 7.86 -5.76 4.27
N TYR A 73 7.52 -5.35 3.04
CA TYR A 73 6.21 -5.60 2.45
C TYR A 73 5.91 -7.09 2.32
N ARG A 74 6.93 -7.91 2.00
CA ARG A 74 6.75 -9.35 1.99
C ARG A 74 6.35 -9.90 3.37
N LYS A 75 7.04 -9.48 4.43
CA LYS A 75 6.71 -9.85 5.82
C LYS A 75 5.29 -9.43 6.17
N HIS A 76 4.98 -8.17 5.98
CA HIS A 76 3.68 -7.58 6.25
C HIS A 76 2.55 -8.37 5.57
N ARG A 77 2.62 -8.51 4.25
CA ARG A 77 1.58 -9.13 3.42
C ARG A 77 1.41 -10.64 3.68
N LEU A 78 2.47 -11.36 3.99
CA LEU A 78 2.36 -12.77 4.41
C LEU A 78 1.69 -12.90 5.78
N ILE A 79 1.97 -11.99 6.71
CA ILE A 79 1.32 -11.94 8.01
C ILE A 79 -0.18 -11.64 7.83
N GLU A 80 -0.55 -10.66 7.00
CA GLU A 80 -1.96 -10.37 6.69
C GLU A 80 -2.71 -11.60 6.16
N VAL A 81 -2.13 -12.33 5.18
CA VAL A 81 -2.72 -13.57 4.66
C VAL A 81 -2.93 -14.59 5.76
N PHE A 82 -1.95 -14.75 6.66
CA PHE A 82 -2.05 -15.68 7.78
C PHE A 82 -3.14 -15.28 8.77
N LEU A 83 -3.23 -14.01 9.14
CA LEU A 83 -4.21 -13.49 10.08
C LEU A 83 -5.64 -13.73 9.58
N VAL A 84 -5.90 -13.47 8.29
CA VAL A 84 -7.21 -13.70 7.69
C VAL A 84 -7.53 -15.20 7.58
N HIS A 85 -6.61 -15.99 7.02
CA HIS A 85 -6.92 -17.37 6.64
C HIS A 85 -6.86 -18.37 7.80
N HIS A 86 -6.16 -18.05 8.88
CA HIS A 86 -5.93 -18.97 9.99
C HIS A 86 -6.39 -18.48 11.35
N LEU A 87 -6.62 -17.18 11.50
CA LEU A 87 -7.02 -16.57 12.77
C LEU A 87 -8.32 -15.78 12.70
N ASP A 88 -9.02 -15.82 11.54
CA ASP A 88 -10.33 -15.19 11.31
C ASP A 88 -10.36 -13.67 11.61
N TYR A 89 -9.22 -12.99 11.41
CA TYR A 89 -9.16 -11.53 11.48
C TYR A 89 -9.94 -10.91 10.32
N THR A 90 -10.62 -9.79 10.59
CA THR A 90 -11.29 -8.99 9.56
C THR A 90 -10.30 -8.08 8.82
N SER A 91 -10.68 -7.62 7.63
CA SER A 91 -9.78 -6.81 6.78
C SER A 91 -9.33 -5.50 7.44
N ASP A 92 -10.14 -4.92 8.34
CA ASP A 92 -9.79 -3.71 9.09
C ASP A 92 -8.86 -3.98 10.30
N GLN A 93 -8.81 -5.22 10.80
CA GLN A 93 -7.99 -5.60 11.96
C GLN A 93 -6.57 -6.03 11.57
N ILE A 94 -6.40 -6.61 10.36
CA ILE A 94 -5.14 -7.25 9.96
C ILE A 94 -3.98 -6.27 9.82
N HIS A 95 -4.26 -5.04 9.36
CA HIS A 95 -3.22 -4.05 9.10
C HIS A 95 -2.46 -3.66 10.37
N GLU A 96 -3.17 -3.28 11.43
CA GLU A 96 -2.54 -2.88 12.71
C GLU A 96 -1.71 -4.00 13.33
N GLU A 97 -2.21 -5.24 13.28
CA GLU A 97 -1.50 -6.39 13.82
C GLU A 97 -0.26 -6.75 12.97
N ALA A 98 -0.37 -6.67 11.63
CA ALA A 98 0.74 -6.91 10.72
C ALA A 98 1.86 -5.87 10.88
N GLU A 99 1.54 -4.59 11.08
CA GLU A 99 2.48 -3.49 11.36
C GLU A 99 3.34 -3.79 12.62
N VAL A 100 2.75 -4.37 13.66
CA VAL A 100 3.50 -4.74 14.86
C VAL A 100 4.39 -5.96 14.61
N LEU A 101 3.87 -6.97 13.95
CA LEU A 101 4.54 -8.25 13.78
C LEU A 101 5.68 -8.20 12.76
N GLU A 102 5.57 -7.41 11.68
CA GLU A 102 6.56 -7.34 10.60
C GLU A 102 7.97 -6.99 11.07
N HIS A 103 8.06 -6.21 12.17
CA HIS A 103 9.35 -5.80 12.76
C HIS A 103 9.94 -6.82 13.74
N THR A 104 9.16 -7.80 14.18
CA THR A 104 9.55 -8.72 15.25
C THR A 104 9.79 -10.15 14.77
N VAL A 105 9.20 -10.54 13.66
CA VAL A 105 9.33 -11.89 13.12
C VAL A 105 10.70 -12.12 12.48
N SER A 106 11.25 -13.33 12.67
CA SER A 106 12.51 -13.72 12.04
C SER A 106 12.32 -14.15 10.57
N ASP A 107 13.39 -14.07 9.78
CA ASP A 107 13.36 -14.53 8.39
C ASP A 107 12.97 -16.02 8.27
N LEU A 108 13.42 -16.85 9.24
CA LEU A 108 13.01 -18.26 9.28
C LEU A 108 11.49 -18.41 9.50
N PHE A 109 10.90 -17.58 10.36
CA PHE A 109 9.44 -17.55 10.55
C PHE A 109 8.74 -17.21 9.23
N VAL A 110 9.19 -16.17 8.54
CA VAL A 110 8.60 -15.72 7.26
C VAL A 110 8.71 -16.81 6.18
N GLU A 111 9.85 -17.50 6.07
CA GLU A 111 10.00 -18.61 5.13
C GLU A 111 9.05 -19.78 5.43
N ARG A 112 8.84 -20.09 6.71
CA ARG A 112 7.91 -21.16 7.11
C ARG A 112 6.47 -20.74 6.89
N LEU A 113 6.16 -19.47 7.15
CA LEU A 113 4.85 -18.89 6.92
C LEU A 113 4.48 -18.92 5.43
N ASP A 114 5.37 -18.45 4.55
CA ASP A 114 5.17 -18.46 3.11
C ASP A 114 4.89 -19.89 2.58
N LYS A 115 5.69 -20.88 3.06
CA LYS A 115 5.46 -22.28 2.73
C LYS A 115 4.12 -22.80 3.27
N LEU A 116 3.73 -22.43 4.49
CA LEU A 116 2.46 -22.83 5.09
C LEU A 116 1.28 -22.32 4.27
N LEU A 117 1.38 -21.08 3.79
CA LEU A 117 0.36 -20.41 3.01
C LEU A 117 0.33 -20.83 1.52
N GLY A 118 1.26 -21.69 1.08
CA GLY A 118 1.31 -22.18 -0.30
C GLY A 118 1.83 -21.15 -1.30
N PHE A 119 2.70 -20.23 -0.87
CA PHE A 119 3.33 -19.20 -1.71
C PHE A 119 2.31 -18.24 -2.35
N PRO A 120 1.51 -17.52 -1.56
CA PRO A 120 0.51 -16.60 -2.10
C PRO A 120 1.19 -15.47 -2.87
N GLN A 121 0.54 -15.03 -3.96
CA GLN A 121 1.07 -13.96 -4.82
C GLN A 121 0.57 -12.58 -4.42
N THR A 122 -0.55 -12.53 -3.70
CA THR A 122 -1.18 -11.28 -3.25
C THR A 122 -1.68 -11.39 -1.82
N CYS A 123 -1.71 -10.27 -1.11
CA CYS A 123 -2.34 -10.16 0.20
C CYS A 123 -3.86 -9.95 0.08
N PRO A 124 -4.62 -9.95 1.18
CA PRO A 124 -6.07 -9.72 1.17
C PRO A 124 -6.50 -8.39 0.54
N HIS A 125 -5.62 -7.38 0.54
CA HIS A 125 -5.85 -6.07 -0.08
C HIS A 125 -5.43 -6.01 -1.56
N GLY A 126 -5.04 -7.15 -2.16
CA GLY A 126 -4.62 -7.27 -3.55
C GLY A 126 -3.18 -6.82 -3.85
N GLY A 127 -2.43 -6.43 -2.82
CA GLY A 127 -1.03 -6.04 -2.95
C GLY A 127 -0.12 -7.23 -3.26
N THR A 128 0.85 -7.05 -4.16
CA THR A 128 1.78 -8.11 -4.60
C THR A 128 2.70 -8.55 -3.46
N ILE A 129 2.83 -9.84 -3.21
CA ILE A 129 3.82 -10.41 -2.29
C ILE A 129 5.08 -10.74 -3.11
N PRO A 130 6.17 -9.96 -2.97
CA PRO A 130 7.39 -10.24 -3.72
C PRO A 130 8.02 -11.57 -3.28
N ALA A 131 8.61 -12.31 -4.20
CA ALA A 131 9.39 -13.48 -3.83
C ALA A 131 10.63 -13.08 -3.01
N LYS A 132 11.20 -14.00 -2.24
CA LYS A 132 12.37 -13.71 -1.40
C LYS A 132 13.53 -13.15 -2.23
N GLY A 133 14.00 -11.95 -1.85
CA GLY A 133 15.11 -11.26 -2.50
C GLY A 133 14.73 -10.52 -3.79
N GLU A 134 13.50 -10.59 -4.23
CA GLU A 134 12.99 -9.82 -5.38
C GLU A 134 12.48 -8.44 -4.95
N LEU A 135 12.47 -7.51 -5.90
CA LEU A 135 11.92 -6.19 -5.68
C LEU A 135 10.38 -6.23 -5.75
N LEU A 136 9.75 -5.42 -4.92
CA LEU A 136 8.31 -5.20 -4.98
C LEU A 136 7.93 -4.51 -6.29
N VAL A 137 7.13 -5.20 -7.09
CA VAL A 137 6.49 -4.67 -8.30
C VAL A 137 5.01 -4.97 -8.20
N GLU A 138 4.20 -3.94 -8.06
CA GLU A 138 2.73 -4.12 -8.01
C GLU A 138 2.21 -4.55 -9.38
N ILE A 139 1.46 -5.65 -9.42
CA ILE A 139 0.87 -6.19 -10.65
C ILE A 139 -0.42 -5.47 -11.04
N ASN A 140 -1.16 -4.91 -10.09
CA ASN A 140 -2.43 -4.21 -10.28
C ASN A 140 -2.23 -2.71 -10.06
N ASN A 141 -2.00 -1.95 -11.14
CA ASN A 141 -1.51 -0.57 -11.09
C ASN A 141 -2.41 0.48 -11.72
N LEU A 142 -3.60 0.13 -12.26
CA LEU A 142 -4.50 1.12 -12.84
C LEU A 142 -5.39 1.72 -11.75
N PRO A 143 -5.13 2.96 -11.27
CA PRO A 143 -6.01 3.61 -10.33
C PRO A 143 -7.39 3.87 -10.96
N LEU A 144 -8.45 3.73 -10.18
CA LEU A 144 -9.80 4.07 -10.62
C LEU A 144 -9.88 5.54 -11.08
N ALA A 145 -9.11 6.43 -10.44
CA ALA A 145 -9.00 7.84 -10.81
C ALA A 145 -8.54 8.10 -12.25
N ASP A 146 -7.80 7.16 -12.84
CA ASP A 146 -7.29 7.25 -14.22
C ASP A 146 -8.26 6.63 -15.24
N THR A 147 -9.34 5.99 -14.78
CA THR A 147 -10.38 5.46 -15.66
C THR A 147 -11.30 6.61 -16.07
N LYS A 148 -11.23 7.02 -17.34
CA LYS A 148 -12.05 8.13 -17.89
C LYS A 148 -13.30 7.65 -18.60
N GLU A 149 -13.51 6.36 -18.70
CA GLU A 149 -14.62 5.75 -19.45
C GLU A 149 -15.60 5.09 -18.49
N ALA A 150 -16.90 5.30 -18.75
CA ALA A 150 -17.93 4.50 -18.11
C ALA A 150 -17.76 3.02 -18.52
N GLY A 151 -18.00 2.11 -17.58
CA GLY A 151 -17.80 0.69 -17.83
C GLY A 151 -17.79 -0.12 -16.55
N THR A 152 -17.63 -1.42 -16.70
CA THR A 152 -17.51 -2.35 -15.58
C THR A 152 -16.04 -2.67 -15.32
N TYR A 153 -15.64 -2.60 -14.07
CA TYR A 153 -14.27 -2.81 -13.62
C TYR A 153 -14.24 -3.79 -12.46
N LEU A 154 -13.24 -4.64 -12.43
CA LEU A 154 -12.94 -5.51 -11.29
C LEU A 154 -12.05 -4.74 -10.31
N LEU A 155 -12.42 -4.67 -9.04
CA LEU A 155 -11.55 -4.12 -7.99
C LEU A 155 -10.47 -5.15 -7.66
N THR A 156 -9.23 -4.85 -8.02
CA THR A 156 -8.10 -5.81 -7.93
C THR A 156 -7.15 -5.52 -6.77
N ARG A 157 -7.04 -4.26 -6.35
CA ARG A 157 -6.20 -3.85 -5.23
C ARG A 157 -6.72 -2.56 -4.60
N VAL A 158 -6.52 -2.41 -3.31
CA VAL A 158 -6.75 -1.14 -2.58
C VAL A 158 -5.48 -0.73 -1.85
N HIS A 159 -5.32 0.57 -1.64
CA HIS A 159 -4.24 1.06 -0.79
C HIS A 159 -4.51 0.62 0.65
N ASP A 160 -3.46 0.12 1.30
CA ASP A 160 -3.54 -0.42 2.64
C ASP A 160 -3.47 0.72 3.68
N SER A 161 -4.62 1.35 3.92
CA SER A 161 -4.79 2.37 4.96
C SER A 161 -6.07 2.11 5.75
N PHE A 162 -5.99 2.24 7.07
CA PHE A 162 -7.09 1.97 7.99
C PHE A 162 -8.39 2.70 7.61
N ASP A 163 -8.30 4.00 7.34
CA ASP A 163 -9.48 4.81 7.01
C ASP A 163 -10.15 4.37 5.71
N LEU A 164 -9.36 4.00 4.69
CA LEU A 164 -9.89 3.49 3.42
C LEU A 164 -10.54 2.12 3.60
N LEU A 165 -9.88 1.20 4.29
CA LEU A 165 -10.40 -0.15 4.51
C LEU A 165 -11.73 -0.11 5.27
N LYS A 166 -11.81 0.69 6.34
CA LYS A 166 -13.03 0.92 7.09
C LYS A 166 -14.15 1.58 6.24
N TYR A 167 -13.76 2.52 5.35
CA TYR A 167 -14.71 3.12 4.41
C TYR A 167 -15.28 2.07 3.45
N LEU A 168 -14.42 1.23 2.86
CA LEU A 168 -14.84 0.19 1.91
C LEU A 168 -15.73 -0.87 2.58
N GLU A 169 -15.37 -1.32 3.77
CA GLU A 169 -16.16 -2.27 4.55
C GLU A 169 -17.56 -1.73 4.85
N LYS A 170 -17.65 -0.45 5.30
CA LYS A 170 -18.94 0.21 5.52
C LYS A 170 -19.85 0.23 4.29
N HIS A 171 -19.26 0.26 3.09
CA HIS A 171 -19.98 0.27 1.82
C HIS A 171 -20.05 -1.10 1.16
N GLU A 172 -19.66 -2.17 1.87
CA GLU A 172 -19.65 -3.57 1.39
C GLU A 172 -18.90 -3.73 0.06
N ILE A 173 -17.78 -3.02 -0.10
CA ILE A 173 -16.90 -3.10 -1.26
C ILE A 173 -15.66 -3.92 -0.91
N TYR A 174 -15.43 -4.99 -1.65
CA TYR A 174 -14.33 -5.94 -1.39
C TYR A 174 -13.49 -6.18 -2.65
N ILE A 175 -12.26 -6.64 -2.45
CA ILE A 175 -11.42 -7.12 -3.55
C ILE A 175 -12.14 -8.25 -4.29
N GLY A 176 -12.15 -8.17 -5.61
CA GLY A 176 -12.90 -9.09 -6.47
C GLY A 176 -14.32 -8.62 -6.83
N ASP A 177 -14.82 -7.55 -6.22
CA ASP A 177 -16.11 -6.98 -6.60
C ASP A 177 -16.03 -6.31 -7.98
N GLN A 178 -17.12 -6.44 -8.74
CA GLN A 178 -17.31 -5.71 -9.99
C GLN A 178 -18.01 -4.39 -9.68
N VAL A 179 -17.33 -3.29 -9.95
CA VAL A 179 -17.86 -1.94 -9.80
C VAL A 179 -18.15 -1.34 -11.17
N GLN A 180 -19.31 -0.74 -11.34
CA GLN A 180 -19.65 -0.02 -12.56
C GLN A 180 -19.37 1.46 -12.39
N VAL A 181 -18.44 1.99 -13.17
CA VAL A 181 -18.23 3.44 -13.30
C VAL A 181 -19.34 4.00 -14.19
N LYS A 182 -20.26 4.78 -13.64
CA LYS A 182 -21.35 5.42 -14.36
C LYS A 182 -20.90 6.74 -15.00
N GLN A 183 -20.26 7.59 -14.19
CA GLN A 183 -19.78 8.89 -14.62
C GLN A 183 -18.72 9.46 -13.68
N PHE A 184 -17.96 10.42 -14.18
CA PHE A 184 -17.11 11.29 -13.39
C PHE A 184 -17.61 12.73 -13.50
N ASP A 185 -17.88 13.39 -12.37
CA ASP A 185 -18.25 14.79 -12.31
C ASP A 185 -17.01 15.65 -12.09
N ASN A 186 -16.63 16.43 -13.10
CA ASN A 186 -15.45 17.29 -13.05
C ASN A 186 -15.60 18.48 -12.07
N PHE A 187 -16.83 18.90 -11.75
CA PHE A 187 -17.04 20.01 -10.84
C PHE A 187 -16.85 19.60 -9.38
N SER A 188 -17.45 18.49 -9.00
CA SER A 188 -17.33 17.95 -7.64
C SER A 188 -16.09 17.05 -7.44
N ASN A 189 -15.37 16.70 -8.51
CA ASN A 189 -14.27 15.71 -8.49
C ASN A 189 -14.69 14.37 -7.87
N THR A 190 -15.87 13.86 -8.26
CA THR A 190 -16.42 12.62 -7.74
C THR A 190 -16.76 11.62 -8.84
N PHE A 191 -16.53 10.34 -8.57
CA PHE A 191 -17.05 9.23 -9.36
C PHE A 191 -18.41 8.79 -8.83
N THR A 192 -19.33 8.48 -9.71
CA THR A 192 -20.53 7.72 -9.39
C THR A 192 -20.28 6.26 -9.76
N LEU A 193 -20.15 5.42 -8.74
CA LEU A 193 -20.00 3.97 -8.89
C LEU A 193 -21.33 3.30 -8.57
N ALA A 194 -21.65 2.22 -9.29
CA ALA A 194 -22.67 1.28 -8.84
C ALA A 194 -21.98 0.00 -8.37
N ASN A 195 -22.30 -0.42 -7.14
CA ASN A 195 -21.90 -1.68 -6.56
C ASN A 195 -23.15 -2.40 -6.05
N LYS A 196 -23.36 -3.67 -6.44
CA LYS A 196 -24.50 -4.49 -6.00
C LYS A 196 -25.88 -3.80 -6.17
N GLY A 197 -25.99 -2.89 -7.14
CA GLY A 197 -27.24 -2.17 -7.43
C GLY A 197 -27.44 -0.85 -6.69
N GLU A 198 -26.53 -0.45 -5.83
CA GLU A 198 -26.52 0.83 -5.13
C GLU A 198 -25.51 1.79 -5.73
N ASP A 199 -25.86 3.08 -5.80
CA ASP A 199 -24.98 4.13 -6.29
C ASP A 199 -24.21 4.75 -5.13
N LEU A 200 -22.88 4.79 -5.29
CA LEU A 200 -21.95 5.39 -4.33
C LEU A 200 -21.17 6.54 -4.98
N GLN A 201 -21.10 7.66 -4.27
CA GLN A 201 -20.22 8.78 -4.64
C GLN A 201 -18.85 8.59 -4.01
N VAL A 202 -17.82 8.53 -4.86
CA VAL A 202 -16.43 8.33 -4.43
C VAL A 202 -15.59 9.52 -4.86
N SER A 203 -14.91 10.18 -3.93
CA SER A 203 -14.03 11.30 -4.25
C SER A 203 -12.83 10.86 -5.10
N ILE A 204 -12.25 11.79 -5.85
CA ILE A 204 -11.03 11.53 -6.64
C ILE A 204 -9.87 11.01 -5.76
N ASP A 205 -9.77 11.46 -4.50
CA ASP A 205 -8.69 11.06 -3.61
C ASP A 205 -8.87 9.62 -3.09
N ILE A 206 -10.11 9.16 -2.92
CA ILE A 206 -10.40 7.75 -2.67
C ILE A 206 -10.15 6.94 -3.96
N ALA A 207 -10.60 7.42 -5.11
CA ALA A 207 -10.44 6.74 -6.39
C ALA A 207 -8.96 6.52 -6.81
N LYS A 208 -8.04 7.39 -6.36
CA LYS A 208 -6.58 7.20 -6.51
C LYS A 208 -6.04 6.00 -5.74
N GLN A 209 -6.74 5.57 -4.71
CA GLN A 209 -6.33 4.50 -3.81
C GLN A 209 -7.01 3.16 -4.12
N LEU A 210 -7.91 3.13 -5.10
CA LEU A 210 -8.58 1.94 -5.62
C LEU A 210 -7.98 1.57 -6.97
N TYR A 211 -7.55 0.33 -7.13
CA TYR A 211 -6.95 -0.14 -8.39
C TYR A 211 -7.86 -1.17 -9.04
N VAL A 212 -8.03 -1.03 -10.34
CA VAL A 212 -9.06 -1.76 -11.07
C VAL A 212 -8.52 -2.34 -12.37
N GLU A 213 -9.20 -3.37 -12.86
CA GLU A 213 -9.02 -3.94 -14.18
C GLU A 213 -10.34 -3.82 -14.97
N LYS A 214 -10.28 -3.34 -16.22
CA LYS A 214 -11.48 -3.23 -17.06
C LYS A 214 -11.95 -4.61 -17.47
N ILE A 215 -13.22 -4.90 -17.18
CA ILE A 215 -13.88 -6.11 -17.67
C ILE A 215 -14.52 -5.79 -19.01
N ASN A 216 -14.20 -6.58 -20.03
CA ASN A 216 -14.76 -6.46 -21.37
C ASN A 216 -16.19 -7.04 -21.46
#